data_3dc04d2678e34a4bfe7c886cf93f8e9d
#
_entry.id   3dc04d2678e34a4bfe7c886cf93f8e9d
#
_cell.length_a   1.000
_cell.length_b   1.000
_cell.length_c   1.000
_cell.angle_alpha   90.00
_cell.angle_beta   90.00
_cell.angle_gamma   90.00
#
_symmetry.space_group_name_H-M   'P 1'
#
loop_
_entity.id
_entity.type
_entity.pdbx_description
1 polymer ?
#
loop_
_entity_poly.entity_id
_entity_poly.type
_entity_poly.pdbx_seq_one_letter_code
_entity_poly.pdbx_strand_id
1 'polypeptide(L)'
;MSSCGVLVVAGTHGNEVNAPWLLQQWQANPDLINAAGLAVQKVIGNPEALRRRCRYVDRDLNRCFLPEQLEQGAPGLEFQRAGELLRLHGPSGEKPCAVAIDLHSTTAAMGNS
;
A
#
# COMPACT_ATOMS: atom_id res chain seq x y z
N MET A 1 -17.43 8.58 13.82
CA MET A 1 -17.04 8.55 12.50
C MET A 1 -15.60 8.99 12.35
N SER A 2 -14.85 8.23 11.84
CA SER A 2 -13.50 8.62 11.70
C SER A 2 -13.06 8.36 10.29
N SER A 3 -12.52 9.37 9.69
CA SER A 3 -11.80 9.18 8.46
C SER A 3 -10.34 8.99 8.79
N CYS A 4 -9.65 8.27 7.94
CA CYS A 4 -8.22 8.11 8.04
C CYS A 4 -7.56 9.42 7.60
N GLY A 5 -6.67 9.95 8.43
CA GLY A 5 -5.90 11.13 8.03
C GLY A 5 -4.83 10.76 7.03
N VAL A 6 -4.05 9.75 7.34
CA VAL A 6 -2.92 9.31 6.51
C VAL A 6 -2.98 7.81 6.35
N LEU A 7 -2.88 7.36 5.11
CA LEU A 7 -2.71 5.94 4.80
C LEU A 7 -1.25 5.70 4.46
N VAL A 8 -0.63 4.77 5.17
CA VAL A 8 0.74 4.37 4.87
C VAL A 8 0.69 2.97 4.26
N VAL A 9 1.18 2.85 3.04
CA VAL A 9 1.19 1.59 2.30
C VAL A 9 2.63 1.09 2.21
N ALA A 10 2.82 -0.18 2.47
CA ALA A 10 4.10 -0.83 2.31
C ALA A 10 3.90 -2.15 1.58
N GLY A 11 4.95 -2.66 0.93
CA GLY A 11 4.85 -3.94 0.25
C GLY A 11 4.06 -3.90 -1.04
N THR A 12 3.95 -2.75 -1.69
CA THR A 12 3.40 -2.65 -3.04
C THR A 12 4.21 -3.54 -3.98
N HIS A 13 5.52 -3.53 -3.81
CA HIS A 13 6.41 -4.52 -4.41
C HIS A 13 6.86 -5.48 -3.31
N GLY A 14 6.58 -6.76 -3.49
CA GLY A 14 6.76 -7.73 -2.42
C GLY A 14 8.22 -8.04 -2.08
N ASN A 15 9.14 -7.71 -2.98
CA ASN A 15 10.58 -7.90 -2.73
C ASN A 15 11.21 -6.73 -1.98
N GLU A 16 10.48 -5.66 -1.77
CA GLU A 16 10.96 -4.50 -1.01
C GLU A 16 10.51 -4.66 0.43
N VAL A 17 11.33 -5.32 1.23
CA VAL A 17 10.92 -5.80 2.54
C VAL A 17 11.16 -4.82 3.67
N ASN A 18 11.88 -3.74 3.42
CA ASN A 18 12.20 -2.77 4.48
C ASN A 18 10.97 -2.03 4.98
N ALA A 19 10.09 -1.61 4.08
CA ALA A 19 8.90 -0.88 4.47
C ALA A 19 7.90 -1.76 5.24
N PRO A 20 7.62 -3.00 4.82
CA PRO A 20 6.79 -3.89 5.64
C PRO A 20 7.38 -4.13 7.04
N TRP A 21 8.70 -4.28 7.13
CA TRP A 21 9.35 -4.41 8.42
C TRP A 21 9.10 -3.18 9.28
N LEU A 22 9.22 -1.99 8.69
CA LEU A 22 8.99 -0.74 9.40
C LEU A 22 7.54 -0.65 9.90
N LEU A 23 6.59 -1.07 9.08
CA LEU A 23 5.19 -1.09 9.51
C LEU A 23 4.99 -1.99 10.72
N GLN A 24 5.66 -3.14 10.77
CA GLN A 24 5.59 -4.01 11.92
C GLN A 24 6.12 -3.32 13.17
N GLN A 25 7.21 -2.57 13.04
CA GLN A 25 7.76 -1.83 14.17
C GLN A 25 6.78 -0.78 14.68
N TRP A 26 6.11 -0.09 13.77
CA TRP A 26 5.13 0.93 14.13
C TRP A 26 3.88 0.32 14.76
N GLN A 27 3.49 -0.88 14.35
CA GLN A 27 2.37 -1.58 14.97
C GLN A 27 2.71 -2.00 16.40
N ALA A 28 3.95 -2.41 16.63
CA ALA A 28 4.39 -2.76 17.97
C ALA A 28 4.59 -1.53 18.87
N ASN A 29 4.95 -0.39 18.25
CA ASN A 29 5.21 0.85 18.98
C ASN A 29 4.48 2.00 18.29
N PRO A 30 3.15 2.11 18.48
CA PRO A 30 2.37 3.12 17.74
C PRO A 30 2.84 4.55 17.96
N ASP A 31 3.46 4.84 19.10
CA ASP A 31 3.93 6.19 19.40
C ASP A 31 5.02 6.67 18.44
N LEU A 32 5.69 5.74 17.76
CA LEU A 32 6.74 6.11 16.83
C LEU A 32 6.22 6.83 15.59
N ILE A 33 4.96 6.61 15.24
CA ILE A 33 4.39 7.20 14.04
C ILE A 33 3.16 8.05 14.32
N ASN A 34 2.45 7.81 15.41
CA ASN A 34 1.26 8.58 15.70
C ASN A 34 1.63 9.99 16.12
N ALA A 35 1.17 10.96 15.34
CA ALA A 35 1.30 12.35 15.72
C ALA A 35 -0.02 12.81 16.33
N ALA A 36 0.05 13.81 17.19
CA ALA A 36 -1.14 14.33 17.83
C ALA A 36 -2.17 14.76 16.81
N GLY A 37 -3.37 14.23 16.92
CA GLY A 37 -4.47 14.62 16.06
C GLY A 37 -4.50 13.97 14.70
N LEU A 38 -3.54 13.08 14.38
CA LEU A 38 -3.54 12.39 13.11
C LEU A 38 -3.93 10.94 13.28
N ALA A 39 -4.90 10.50 12.49
CA ALA A 39 -5.24 9.09 12.40
C ALA A 39 -4.42 8.46 11.29
N VAL A 40 -3.61 7.47 11.63
CA VAL A 40 -2.73 6.80 10.67
C VAL A 40 -3.21 5.37 10.48
N GLN A 41 -3.47 5.02 9.23
CA GLN A 41 -3.85 3.67 8.84
C GLN A 41 -2.66 3.03 8.12
N LYS A 42 -2.38 1.78 8.44
CA LYS A 42 -1.25 1.05 7.83
C LYS A 42 -1.77 -0.14 7.05
N VAL A 43 -1.25 -0.35 5.86
CA VAL A 43 -1.71 -1.46 5.02
C VAL A 43 -0.55 -2.02 4.19
N ILE A 44 -0.60 -3.33 3.95
CA ILE A 44 0.30 -3.97 3.00
C ILE A 44 -0.37 -3.91 1.64
N GLY A 45 0.30 -3.30 0.67
CA GLY A 45 -0.28 -3.11 -0.67
C GLY A 45 -0.54 -4.43 -1.37
N ASN A 46 0.47 -5.29 -1.46
CA ASN A 46 0.38 -6.54 -2.17
C ASN A 46 0.83 -7.71 -1.28
N PRO A 47 -0.08 -8.21 -0.42
CA PRO A 47 0.29 -9.26 0.55
C PRO A 47 0.81 -10.53 -0.10
N GLU A 48 0.25 -10.92 -1.24
CA GLU A 48 0.67 -12.16 -1.89
C GLU A 48 2.08 -12.03 -2.46
N ALA A 49 2.40 -10.90 -3.09
CA ALA A 49 3.75 -10.68 -3.58
C ALA A 49 4.75 -10.61 -2.42
N LEU A 50 4.35 -10.02 -1.30
CA LEU A 50 5.22 -9.99 -0.12
C LEU A 50 5.47 -11.39 0.40
N ARG A 51 4.43 -12.21 0.46
CA ARG A 51 4.57 -13.60 0.91
C ARG A 51 5.54 -14.36 0.03
N ARG A 52 5.48 -14.13 -1.28
CA ARG A 52 6.34 -14.79 -2.26
C ARG A 52 7.70 -14.13 -2.42
N ARG A 53 7.90 -12.97 -1.82
CA ARG A 53 9.14 -12.19 -1.96
C ARG A 53 9.44 -11.84 -3.40
N CYS A 54 8.42 -11.57 -4.20
CA CYS A 54 8.57 -11.16 -5.57
C CYS A 54 8.01 -9.75 -5.75
N ARG A 55 8.43 -9.09 -6.83
CA ARG A 55 8.03 -7.72 -7.09
C ARG A 55 6.52 -7.63 -7.28
N TYR A 56 5.94 -8.53 -8.06
CA TYR A 56 4.50 -8.64 -8.26
C TYR A 56 4.18 -10.07 -8.70
N VAL A 57 2.91 -10.43 -8.65
CA VAL A 57 2.45 -11.76 -9.05
C VAL A 57 2.08 -11.77 -10.53
N ASP A 58 1.12 -10.94 -10.92
CA ASP A 58 0.65 -10.85 -12.31
C ASP A 58 1.08 -9.56 -12.96
N ARG A 59 1.01 -8.46 -12.24
CA ARG A 59 1.27 -7.14 -12.77
C ARG A 59 1.63 -6.19 -11.65
N ASP A 60 2.47 -5.21 -11.93
CA ASP A 60 2.87 -4.21 -10.94
C ASP A 60 1.63 -3.49 -10.41
N LEU A 61 1.41 -3.57 -9.09
CA LEU A 61 0.24 -2.99 -8.46
C LEU A 61 0.14 -1.49 -8.74
N ASN A 62 1.26 -0.79 -8.80
CA ASN A 62 1.27 0.64 -9.12
C ASN A 62 0.63 0.96 -10.48
N ARG A 63 0.56 0.00 -11.37
CA ARG A 63 -0.01 0.18 -12.70
C ARG A 63 -1.46 -0.24 -12.78
N CYS A 64 -2.07 -0.60 -11.65
CA CYS A 64 -3.41 -1.18 -11.65
C CYS A 64 -4.49 -0.20 -11.19
N PHE A 65 -4.12 1.06 -10.97
CA PHE A 65 -5.08 2.06 -10.47
C PHE A 65 -5.64 2.97 -11.56
N LEU A 66 -5.39 2.66 -12.83
CA LEU A 66 -5.93 3.45 -13.94
C LEU A 66 -7.44 3.22 -14.02
N PRO A 67 -8.25 4.30 -14.05
CA PRO A 67 -9.70 4.15 -13.99
C PRO A 67 -10.28 3.28 -15.09
N GLU A 68 -9.80 3.41 -16.33
CA GLU A 68 -10.34 2.62 -17.42
C GLU A 68 -10.09 1.13 -17.25
N GLN A 69 -8.99 0.76 -16.63
CA GLN A 69 -8.69 -0.65 -16.40
C GLN A 69 -9.54 -1.21 -15.26
N LEU A 70 -9.76 -0.42 -14.22
CA LEU A 70 -10.61 -0.83 -13.11
C LEU A 70 -12.05 -0.99 -13.55
N GLU A 71 -12.55 -0.08 -14.39
CA GLU A 71 -13.90 -0.15 -14.90
C GLU A 71 -14.14 -1.38 -15.78
N GLN A 72 -13.13 -1.81 -16.50
CA GLN A 72 -13.23 -2.98 -17.36
C GLN A 72 -13.17 -4.28 -16.59
N GLY A 73 -12.88 -4.22 -15.29
CA GLY A 73 -12.76 -5.42 -14.50
C GLY A 73 -11.61 -6.30 -14.95
N ALA A 74 -10.47 -5.69 -15.25
CA ALA A 74 -9.32 -6.43 -15.76
C ALA A 74 -8.96 -7.59 -14.82
N PRO A 75 -8.63 -8.77 -15.38
CA PRO A 75 -8.28 -9.92 -14.55
C PRO A 75 -6.88 -9.80 -13.96
N GLY A 76 -6.66 -10.52 -12.87
CA GLY A 76 -5.35 -10.57 -12.26
C GLY A 76 -5.41 -10.20 -10.79
N LEU A 77 -4.45 -10.72 -10.05
CA LEU A 77 -4.41 -10.54 -8.61
C LEU A 77 -4.28 -9.07 -8.23
N GLU A 78 -3.37 -8.35 -8.90
CA GLU A 78 -3.12 -6.96 -8.55
C GLU A 78 -4.29 -6.05 -8.93
N PHE A 79 -4.99 -6.34 -10.02
CA PHE A 79 -6.19 -5.57 -10.36
C PHE A 79 -7.27 -5.73 -9.31
N GLN A 80 -7.45 -6.94 -8.80
CA GLN A 80 -8.40 -7.18 -7.73
C GLN A 80 -7.98 -6.46 -6.46
N ARG A 81 -6.69 -6.49 -6.16
CA ARG A 81 -6.17 -5.81 -4.96
C ARG A 81 -6.33 -4.29 -5.06
N ALA A 82 -6.06 -3.73 -6.24
CA ALA A 82 -6.26 -2.29 -6.46
C ALA A 82 -7.72 -1.90 -6.20
N GLY A 83 -8.66 -2.71 -6.68
CA GLY A 83 -10.08 -2.49 -6.43
C GLY A 83 -10.42 -2.52 -4.95
N GLU A 84 -9.85 -3.48 -4.21
CA GLU A 84 -10.05 -3.56 -2.76
C GLU A 84 -9.53 -2.31 -2.05
N LEU A 85 -8.33 -1.88 -2.41
CA LEU A 85 -7.72 -0.71 -1.76
C LEU A 85 -8.54 0.54 -2.03
N LEU A 86 -9.03 0.71 -3.25
CA LEU A 86 -9.86 1.86 -3.59
C LEU A 86 -11.21 1.79 -2.90
N ARG A 87 -11.81 0.61 -2.79
CA ARG A 87 -13.08 0.45 -2.08
C ARG A 87 -12.95 0.82 -0.61
N LEU A 88 -11.82 0.50 0.00
CA LEU A 88 -11.61 0.80 1.41
C LEU A 88 -11.15 2.25 1.62
N HIS A 89 -10.15 2.67 0.87
CA HIS A 89 -9.42 3.91 1.18
C HIS A 89 -9.46 4.96 0.07
N GLY A 90 -10.09 4.67 -1.05
CA GLY A 90 -10.23 5.65 -2.11
C GLY A 90 -11.16 6.79 -1.70
N PRO A 91 -11.25 7.85 -2.53
CA PRO A 91 -12.07 9.01 -2.18
C PRO A 91 -13.52 8.69 -1.89
N SER A 92 -14.07 7.64 -2.51
CA SER A 92 -15.43 7.19 -2.28
C SER A 92 -15.47 5.90 -1.47
N GLY A 93 -14.38 5.55 -0.79
CA GLY A 93 -14.27 4.29 -0.07
C GLY A 93 -14.89 4.34 1.31
N GLU A 94 -14.87 3.20 1.97
CA GLU A 94 -15.44 3.04 3.31
C GLU A 94 -14.68 3.83 4.36
N LYS A 95 -13.35 3.90 4.21
CA LYS A 95 -12.47 4.64 5.11
C LYS A 95 -11.52 5.51 4.30
N PRO A 96 -12.05 6.56 3.67
CA PRO A 96 -11.20 7.39 2.81
C PRO A 96 -10.13 8.09 3.61
N CYS A 97 -8.94 8.20 3.04
CA CYS A 97 -7.82 8.88 3.67
C CYS A 97 -7.48 10.14 2.89
N ALA A 98 -7.14 11.19 3.63
CA ALA A 98 -6.81 12.47 3.00
C ALA A 98 -5.49 12.41 2.25
N VAL A 99 -4.53 11.65 2.78
CA VAL A 99 -3.20 11.53 2.19
C VAL A 99 -2.82 10.05 2.18
N ALA A 100 -2.20 9.60 1.10
CA ALA A 100 -1.66 8.25 1.03
C ALA A 100 -0.17 8.33 0.75
N ILE A 101 0.62 7.59 1.51
CA ILE A 101 2.06 7.51 1.36
C ILE A 101 2.42 6.07 1.05
N ASP A 102 3.08 5.84 -0.08
CA ASP A 102 3.50 4.52 -0.49
C ASP A 102 5.01 4.41 -0.25
N LEU A 103 5.38 3.56 0.69
CA LEU A 103 6.77 3.39 1.07
C LEU A 103 7.42 2.32 0.22
N HIS A 104 8.54 2.67 -0.37
CA HIS A 104 9.32 1.75 -1.18
C HIS A 104 10.75 1.69 -0.65
N SER A 105 11.41 0.58 -0.92
CA SER A 105 12.85 0.53 -0.82
C SER A 105 13.39 0.24 -2.22
N THR A 106 14.63 0.58 -2.44
CA THR A 106 15.22 0.41 -3.75
C THR A 106 16.55 -0.32 -3.60
N THR A 107 17.05 -0.80 -4.71
CA THR A 107 18.41 -1.29 -4.78
C THR A 107 19.36 -0.16 -5.08
N ALA A 108 18.93 1.06 -4.87
CA ALA A 108 19.73 2.24 -5.16
C ALA A 108 21.01 2.29 -4.35
N ALA A 109 21.06 1.56 -3.27
CA ALA A 109 22.31 1.38 -2.53
C ALA A 109 23.41 0.85 -3.41
N MET A 110 23.05 0.29 -4.56
CA MET A 110 24.00 -0.17 -5.57
C MET A 110 24.42 0.95 -6.51
N GLY A 111 23.93 2.15 -6.29
CA GLY A 111 24.26 3.28 -7.13
C GLY A 111 23.31 3.52 -8.28
N ASN A 112 22.25 2.75 -8.37
CA ASN A 112 21.25 2.88 -9.44
C ASN A 112 19.89 3.06 -8.83
N SER A 113 19.31 4.12 -9.06
CA SER A 113 17.95 4.33 -8.55
C SER A 113 16.93 4.31 -9.64
#